data_5cd54aff9f814f1ee39dfa8739853326
#
_entry.id   5cd54aff9f814f1ee39dfa8739853326
#
_cell.length_a   1.000
_cell.length_b   1.000
_cell.length_c   1.000
_cell.angle_alpha   90.00
_cell.angle_beta   90.00
_cell.angle_gamma   90.00
#
_symmetry.space_group_name_H-M   'P 1'
#
loop_
_entity.id
_entity.type
_entity.pdbx_description
1 polymer ?
#
loop_
_entity_poly.entity_id
_entity_poly.type
_entity_poly.pdbx_seq_one_letter_code
_entity_poly.pdbx_strand_id
1 'polypeptide(L)'
;MANKVILVGNVGADPEVRALETGVKVARIRLATTERIFNRQTNEATDHTEWHNITLWRGLADVADKYVRKGTQLYIEGRLRNREWEKDGVRHFGYEVVADEMTLLGRRSDNPASQQTPYQQPAYQQSAQQPVPQPAQPTIPAQDPDDLPF
;
A
#
# COMPACT_ATOMS: atom_id res chain seq x y z
N MET A 1 25.84 -1.90 23.36
CA MET A 1 24.43 -1.65 23.69
C MET A 1 23.74 -1.08 22.46
N ALA A 2 22.52 -1.50 22.15
CA ALA A 2 21.77 -1.02 20.98
C ALA A 2 20.38 -0.53 21.40
N ASN A 3 19.93 0.57 20.78
CA ASN A 3 18.57 1.09 20.88
C ASN A 3 18.17 1.51 19.46
N LYS A 4 17.53 0.59 18.74
CA LYS A 4 17.11 0.80 17.37
C LYS A 4 15.69 0.28 17.19
N VAL A 5 14.86 1.08 16.55
CA VAL A 5 13.48 0.75 16.16
C VAL A 5 13.35 0.92 14.66
N ILE A 6 12.74 -0.04 14.01
CA ILE A 6 12.43 -0.01 12.59
C ILE A 6 10.93 -0.23 12.44
N LEU A 7 10.26 0.68 11.76
CA LEU A 7 8.82 0.64 11.55
C LEU A 7 8.50 0.85 10.07
N VAL A 8 7.56 0.06 9.57
CA VAL A 8 6.92 0.28 8.27
C VAL A 8 5.43 0.37 8.51
N GLY A 9 4.83 1.50 8.17
CA GLY A 9 3.42 1.71 8.47
C GLY A 9 2.82 2.86 7.69
N ASN A 10 1.55 3.14 7.98
CA ASN A 10 0.80 4.21 7.34
C ASN A 10 0.56 5.36 8.32
N VAL A 11 0.66 6.58 7.84
CA VAL A 11 0.41 7.80 8.62
C VAL A 11 -1.08 7.94 8.91
N GLY A 12 -1.46 8.08 10.16
CA GLY A 12 -2.85 8.15 10.60
C GLY A 12 -3.48 9.52 10.51
N ALA A 13 -2.67 10.58 10.56
CA ALA A 13 -3.10 11.97 10.45
C ALA A 13 -1.98 12.80 9.84
N ASP A 14 -2.31 13.98 9.31
CA ASP A 14 -1.30 14.90 8.79
C ASP A 14 -0.27 15.26 9.89
N PRO A 15 1.02 15.44 9.53
CA PRO A 15 2.05 15.77 10.49
C PRO A 15 1.77 17.07 11.24
N GLU A 16 2.00 17.07 12.54
CA GLU A 16 2.03 18.30 13.33
C GLU A 16 3.43 18.90 13.29
N VAL A 17 3.59 20.00 12.57
CA VAL A 17 4.88 20.66 12.41
C VAL A 17 4.93 21.92 13.26
N ARG A 18 6.01 22.09 14.04
CA ARG A 18 6.27 23.26 14.85
C ARG A 18 7.70 23.77 14.64
N ALA A 19 7.87 25.06 14.59
CA ALA A 19 9.17 25.71 14.66
C ALA A 19 9.45 26.07 16.14
N LEU A 20 10.63 25.68 16.63
CA LEU A 20 11.11 26.10 17.93
C LEU A 20 11.68 27.53 17.86
N GLU A 21 11.84 28.19 19.00
CA GLU A 21 12.43 29.52 19.09
C GLU A 21 13.84 29.62 18.49
N THR A 22 14.56 28.48 18.46
CA THR A 22 15.88 28.35 17.80
C THR A 22 15.82 28.24 16.28
N GLY A 23 14.61 28.27 15.69
CA GLY A 23 14.41 28.09 14.24
C GLY A 23 14.44 26.63 13.78
N VAL A 24 14.64 25.69 14.68
CA VAL A 24 14.64 24.26 14.38
C VAL A 24 13.19 23.77 14.24
N LYS A 25 12.88 23.12 13.12
CA LYS A 25 11.58 22.47 12.93
C LYS A 25 11.54 21.08 13.56
N VAL A 26 10.41 20.78 14.15
CA VAL A 26 10.06 19.47 14.71
C VAL A 26 8.70 19.06 14.14
N ALA A 27 8.60 17.84 13.63
CA ALA A 27 7.35 17.28 13.21
C ALA A 27 6.99 16.05 14.05
N ARG A 28 5.71 15.88 14.35
CA ARG A 28 5.16 14.70 15.00
C ARG A 28 4.23 14.00 14.07
N ILE A 29 4.39 12.69 13.99
CA ILE A 29 3.58 11.80 13.15
C ILE A 29 3.04 10.68 14.02
N ARG A 30 1.78 10.29 13.79
CA ARG A 30 1.22 9.02 14.28
C ARG A 30 1.29 8.00 13.16
N LEU A 31 2.05 6.94 13.39
CA LEU A 31 2.24 5.85 12.43
C LEU A 31 1.50 4.60 12.92
N ALA A 32 0.69 4.01 12.06
CA ALA A 32 0.01 2.75 12.31
C ALA A 32 0.78 1.60 11.69
N THR A 33 1.11 0.59 12.49
CA THR A 33 1.60 -0.70 12.01
C THR A 33 0.50 -1.73 12.23
N THR A 34 0.13 -2.47 11.19
CA THR A 34 -0.93 -3.47 11.26
C THR A 34 -0.34 -4.85 11.02
N GLU A 35 -0.61 -5.75 11.94
CA GLU A 35 -0.24 -7.15 11.88
C GLU A 35 -1.51 -8.00 11.78
N ARG A 36 -1.47 -9.00 10.91
CA ARG A 36 -2.55 -9.98 10.78
C ARG A 36 -2.22 -11.21 11.61
N ILE A 37 -2.96 -11.39 12.68
CA ILE A 37 -2.80 -12.51 13.61
C ILE A 37 -3.81 -13.61 13.26
N PHE A 38 -3.30 -14.80 12.98
CA PHE A 38 -4.14 -15.95 12.67
C PHE A 38 -4.29 -16.84 13.91
N ASN A 39 -5.52 -17.00 14.38
CA ASN A 39 -5.84 -17.92 15.48
C ASN A 39 -6.14 -19.32 14.92
N ARG A 40 -5.24 -20.26 15.18
CA ARG A 40 -5.37 -21.64 14.71
C ARG A 40 -6.51 -22.42 15.36
N GLN A 41 -6.99 -22.00 16.52
CA GLN A 41 -8.08 -22.67 17.24
C GLN A 41 -9.45 -22.29 16.68
N THR A 42 -9.64 -21.01 16.33
CA THR A 42 -10.90 -20.51 15.78
C THR A 42 -10.90 -20.46 14.25
N ASN A 43 -9.73 -20.67 13.62
CA ASN A 43 -9.51 -20.53 12.17
C ASN A 43 -9.85 -19.14 11.63
N GLU A 44 -9.71 -18.11 12.49
CA GLU A 44 -10.00 -16.72 12.16
C GLU A 44 -8.72 -15.88 12.10
N ALA A 45 -8.70 -14.91 11.22
CA ALA A 45 -7.66 -13.90 11.13
C ALA A 45 -8.18 -12.56 11.66
N THR A 46 -7.44 -11.97 12.59
CA THR A 46 -7.76 -10.66 13.17
C THR A 46 -6.62 -9.69 12.89
N ASP A 47 -6.96 -8.49 12.44
CA ASP A 47 -5.98 -7.44 12.24
C ASP A 47 -5.77 -6.67 13.57
N HIS A 48 -4.51 -6.62 14.00
CA HIS A 48 -4.07 -5.88 15.16
C HIS A 48 -3.25 -4.68 14.75
N THR A 49 -3.67 -3.48 15.16
CA THR A 49 -3.00 -2.23 14.80
C THR A 49 -2.39 -1.56 16.01
N GLU A 50 -1.09 -1.30 15.95
CA GLU A 50 -0.34 -0.53 16.93
C GLU A 50 -0.07 0.88 16.42
N TRP A 51 -0.18 1.86 17.33
CA TRP A 51 0.04 3.27 17.03
C TRP A 51 1.34 3.76 17.65
N HIS A 52 2.22 4.27 16.79
CA HIS A 52 3.52 4.78 17.21
C HIS A 52 3.56 6.30 17.06
N ASN A 53 4.09 6.96 18.08
CA ASN A 53 4.39 8.39 18.03
C ASN A 53 5.82 8.58 17.54
N ILE A 54 5.98 9.25 16.41
CA ILE A 54 7.26 9.49 15.76
C ILE A 54 7.58 10.97 15.83
N THR A 55 8.78 11.30 16.29
CA THR A 55 9.29 12.67 16.31
C THR A 55 10.42 12.82 15.31
N LEU A 56 10.26 13.76 14.41
CA LEU A 56 11.18 14.08 13.32
C LEU A 56 11.81 15.46 13.58
N TRP A 57 13.10 15.56 13.37
CA TRP A 57 13.85 16.79 13.64
C TRP A 57 14.46 17.36 12.36
N ARG A 58 14.57 18.70 12.29
CA ARG A 58 15.30 19.42 11.23
C ARG A 58 14.86 19.00 9.81
N GLY A 59 15.81 18.53 9.00
CA GLY A 59 15.54 18.14 7.62
C GLY A 59 14.46 17.07 7.45
N LEU A 60 14.35 16.11 8.37
CA LEU A 60 13.27 15.12 8.35
C LEU A 60 11.91 15.77 8.61
N ALA A 61 11.86 16.77 9.49
CA ALA A 61 10.63 17.54 9.72
C ALA A 61 10.23 18.37 8.49
N ASP A 62 11.20 18.93 7.76
CA ASP A 62 10.95 19.65 6.52
C ASP A 62 10.39 18.73 5.42
N VAL A 63 10.94 17.53 5.29
CA VAL A 63 10.43 16.51 4.35
C VAL A 63 9.02 16.08 4.73
N ALA A 64 8.76 15.87 6.02
CA ALA A 64 7.44 15.49 6.51
C ALA A 64 6.39 16.58 6.23
N ASP A 65 6.73 17.84 6.46
CA ASP A 65 5.87 18.98 6.20
C ASP A 65 5.45 19.08 4.73
N LYS A 66 6.39 18.85 3.82
CA LYS A 66 6.17 18.97 2.38
C LYS A 66 5.47 17.76 1.76
N TYR A 67 5.82 16.57 2.15
CA TYR A 67 5.49 15.34 1.40
C TYR A 67 4.62 14.35 2.16
N VAL A 68 4.63 14.37 3.48
CA VAL A 68 3.87 13.41 4.28
C VAL A 68 2.45 13.91 4.52
N ARG A 69 1.47 13.06 4.26
CA ARG A 69 0.05 13.31 4.54
C ARG A 69 -0.58 12.05 5.14
N LYS A 70 -1.77 12.19 5.68
CA LYS A 70 -2.57 11.04 6.14
C LYS A 70 -2.63 9.96 5.05
N GLY A 71 -2.35 8.71 5.43
CA GLY A 71 -2.35 7.56 4.53
C GLY A 71 -1.02 7.30 3.80
N THR A 72 -0.04 8.20 3.91
CA THR A 72 1.30 7.97 3.34
C THR A 72 1.96 6.78 4.04
N GLN A 73 2.52 5.84 3.26
CA GLN A 73 3.32 4.76 3.79
C GLN A 73 4.77 5.20 3.98
N LEU A 74 5.28 4.96 5.18
CA LEU A 74 6.64 5.35 5.58
C LEU A 74 7.43 4.16 6.10
N TYR A 75 8.72 4.17 5.81
CA TYR A 75 9.76 3.44 6.51
C TYR A 75 10.47 4.40 7.46
N ILE A 76 10.56 4.03 8.72
CA ILE A 76 11.21 4.82 9.77
C ILE A 76 12.26 3.97 10.47
N GLU A 77 13.47 4.49 10.56
CA GLU A 77 14.47 4.02 11.50
C GLU A 77 14.70 5.08 12.58
N GLY A 78 14.85 4.65 13.81
CA GLY A 78 15.09 5.57 14.90
C GLY A 78 15.39 4.87 16.21
N ARG A 79 15.24 5.62 17.29
CA ARG A 79 15.49 5.18 18.65
C ARG A 79 14.26 5.38 19.50
N LEU A 80 13.97 4.39 20.35
CA LEU A 80 12.92 4.52 21.36
C LEU A 80 13.39 5.47 22.47
N ARG A 81 12.57 6.45 22.79
CA ARG A 81 12.77 7.35 23.91
C ARG A 81 11.60 7.34 24.85
N ASN A 82 11.88 7.34 26.14
CA ASN A 82 10.89 7.61 27.16
C ASN A 82 10.61 9.12 27.19
N ARG A 83 9.34 9.46 27.25
CA ARG A 83 8.85 10.83 27.40
C ARG A 83 8.06 10.93 28.69
N GLU A 84 8.42 11.89 29.49
CA GLU A 84 7.69 12.26 30.70
C GLU A 84 7.09 13.65 30.52
N TRP A 85 5.82 13.79 30.88
CA TRP A 85 5.16 15.10 30.93
C TRP A 85 4.22 15.17 32.11
N GLU A 86 4.00 16.38 32.61
CA GLU A 86 3.06 16.65 33.66
C GLU A 86 1.81 17.32 33.07
N LYS A 87 0.64 16.81 33.43
CA LYS A 87 -0.65 17.38 33.09
C LYS A 87 -1.53 17.33 34.32
N ASP A 88 -2.11 18.49 34.71
CA ASP A 88 -3.01 18.62 35.85
C ASP A 88 -2.41 18.10 37.18
N GLY A 89 -1.11 18.30 37.43
CA GLY A 89 -0.38 17.83 38.58
C GLY A 89 -0.08 16.34 38.61
N VAL A 90 -0.41 15.61 37.54
CA VAL A 90 -0.14 14.18 37.39
C VAL A 90 0.97 13.95 36.35
N ARG A 91 1.98 13.14 36.77
CA ARG A 91 3.05 12.71 35.84
C ARG A 91 2.55 11.60 34.93
N HIS A 92 2.74 11.83 33.65
CA HIS A 92 2.46 10.87 32.59
C HIS A 92 3.76 10.39 31.97
N PHE A 93 3.80 9.11 31.66
CA PHE A 93 4.92 8.47 30.96
C PHE A 93 4.44 7.93 29.62
N GLY A 94 5.26 8.06 28.62
CA GLY A 94 4.99 7.50 27.30
C GLY A 94 6.28 7.26 26.54
N TYR A 95 6.14 6.59 25.43
CA TYR A 95 7.25 6.33 24.53
C TYR A 95 7.05 7.06 23.22
N GLU A 96 8.14 7.54 22.67
CA GLU A 96 8.19 8.08 21.33
C GLU A 96 9.40 7.50 20.58
N VAL A 97 9.28 7.41 19.28
CA VAL A 97 10.41 7.04 18.41
C VAL A 97 10.98 8.32 17.84
N VAL A 98 12.23 8.62 18.16
CA VAL A 98 12.96 9.70 17.51
C VAL A 98 13.59 9.15 16.24
N ALA A 99 13.11 9.62 15.10
CA ALA A 99 13.58 9.15 13.80
C ALA A 99 14.97 9.67 13.48
N ASP A 100 15.84 8.77 13.05
CA ASP A 100 17.15 9.06 12.48
C ASP A 100 17.10 9.04 10.96
N GLU A 101 16.19 8.20 10.37
CA GLU A 101 15.95 8.07 8.94
C GLU A 101 14.47 7.90 8.63
N MET A 102 14.04 8.47 7.52
CA MET A 102 12.67 8.34 7.00
C MET A 102 12.71 8.20 5.49
N THR A 103 12.01 7.19 4.97
CA THR A 103 11.83 6.96 3.54
C THR A 103 10.33 6.85 3.21
N LEU A 104 9.90 7.60 2.20
CA LEU A 104 8.54 7.49 1.68
C LEU A 104 8.45 6.28 0.75
N LEU A 105 7.62 5.31 1.10
CA LEU A 105 7.43 4.06 0.33
C LEU A 105 6.34 4.19 -0.76
N GLY A 106 5.69 5.30 -0.82
CA GLY A 106 4.62 5.60 -1.77
C GLY A 106 3.36 6.09 -1.06
N ARG A 107 2.54 6.79 -1.81
CA ARG A 107 1.15 6.99 -1.44
C ARG A 107 0.42 5.71 -1.84
N ARG A 108 -0.44 5.21 -0.99
CA ARG A 108 -1.54 4.37 -1.45
C ARG A 108 -2.34 5.28 -2.37
N SER A 109 -2.04 5.19 -3.64
CA SER A 109 -2.43 6.15 -4.65
C SER A 109 -3.94 6.26 -4.69
N ASP A 110 -4.42 7.45 -4.52
CA ASP A 110 -5.24 8.02 -5.55
C ASP A 110 -4.36 8.21 -6.80
N ASN A 111 -4.11 7.15 -7.54
CA ASN A 111 -3.71 7.24 -8.92
C ASN A 111 -5.03 7.50 -9.68
N PRO A 112 -5.36 8.75 -10.02
CA PRO A 112 -6.42 8.98 -10.96
C PRO A 112 -5.89 8.45 -12.29
N ALA A 113 -6.43 7.32 -12.68
CA ALA A 113 -6.34 6.76 -13.99
C ALA A 113 -4.88 6.69 -14.53
N SER A 114 -4.28 5.53 -14.38
CA SER A 114 -3.53 5.01 -15.52
C SER A 114 -4.44 5.24 -16.72
N GLN A 115 -4.22 6.33 -17.43
CA GLN A 115 -4.63 6.41 -18.81
C GLN A 115 -3.95 5.21 -19.46
N GLN A 116 -4.70 4.14 -19.56
CA GLN A 116 -4.43 3.11 -20.53
C GLN A 116 -4.35 3.86 -21.85
N THR A 117 -3.15 4.16 -22.26
CA THR A 117 -2.88 4.39 -23.68
C THR A 117 -3.43 3.15 -24.35
N PRO A 118 -4.47 3.27 -25.19
CA PRO A 118 -4.87 2.14 -25.98
C PRO A 118 -3.64 1.79 -26.81
N TYR A 119 -3.08 0.62 -26.58
CA TYR A 119 -2.19 0.03 -27.53
C TYR A 119 -2.98 -0.02 -28.82
N GLN A 120 -2.69 0.88 -29.75
CA GLN A 120 -3.10 0.76 -31.14
C GLN A 120 -2.48 -0.54 -31.62
N GLN A 121 -3.28 -1.58 -31.63
CA GLN A 121 -2.96 -2.77 -32.44
C GLN A 121 -2.73 -2.28 -33.87
N PRO A 122 -1.59 -2.59 -34.47
CA PRO A 122 -1.42 -2.34 -35.88
C PRO A 122 -2.54 -3.11 -36.59
N ALA A 123 -3.37 -2.38 -37.32
CA ALA A 123 -4.37 -2.94 -38.18
C ALA A 123 -3.65 -3.75 -39.25
N TYR A 124 -3.65 -5.07 -39.08
CA TYR A 124 -3.37 -5.95 -40.23
C TYR A 124 -4.49 -5.74 -41.21
N GLN A 125 -4.16 -5.14 -42.35
CA GLN A 125 -5.03 -5.06 -43.52
C GLN A 125 -5.45 -6.49 -43.85
N GLN A 126 -6.69 -6.83 -43.59
CA GLN A 126 -7.31 -7.99 -44.16
C GLN A 126 -7.43 -7.74 -45.65
N SER A 127 -6.50 -8.31 -46.41
CA SER A 127 -6.64 -8.49 -47.83
C SER A 127 -7.92 -9.29 -48.08
N ALA A 128 -8.82 -8.68 -48.84
CA ALA A 128 -10.03 -9.32 -49.27
C ALA A 128 -9.69 -10.64 -50.02
N GLN A 129 -9.94 -11.76 -49.38
CA GLN A 129 -9.98 -13.04 -50.08
C GLN A 129 -11.34 -13.20 -50.71
N GLN A 130 -11.32 -13.32 -52.02
CA GLN A 130 -12.44 -13.67 -52.89
C GLN A 130 -13.09 -14.99 -52.41
N PRO A 131 -14.41 -15.13 -52.50
CA PRO A 131 -15.08 -16.37 -52.16
C PRO A 131 -14.70 -17.46 -53.15
N VAL A 132 -14.06 -18.50 -52.70
CA VAL A 132 -13.82 -19.74 -53.45
C VAL A 132 -15.14 -20.51 -53.45
N PRO A 133 -15.63 -21.03 -54.64
CA PRO A 133 -16.84 -21.83 -54.67
C PRO A 133 -16.61 -23.17 -53.97
N GLN A 134 -17.52 -23.51 -53.02
CA GLN A 134 -17.55 -24.80 -52.34
C GLN A 134 -17.80 -25.93 -53.34
N PRO A 135 -16.98 -26.98 -53.31
CA PRO A 135 -17.36 -28.22 -53.99
C PRO A 135 -18.50 -28.91 -53.24
N ALA A 136 -19.47 -29.37 -54.00
CA ALA A 136 -20.65 -30.07 -53.51
C ALA A 136 -20.26 -31.30 -52.67
N GLN A 137 -20.81 -31.40 -51.46
CA GLN A 137 -20.72 -32.61 -50.64
C GLN A 137 -21.55 -33.72 -51.24
N PRO A 138 -21.04 -34.95 -51.35
CA PRO A 138 -21.86 -36.08 -51.72
C PRO A 138 -22.80 -36.43 -50.58
N THR A 139 -24.08 -36.52 -50.88
CA THR A 139 -25.14 -37.03 -50.02
C THR A 139 -24.89 -38.50 -49.70
N ILE A 140 -24.65 -38.80 -48.44
CA ILE A 140 -24.63 -40.17 -47.91
C ILE A 140 -26.08 -40.58 -47.68
N PRO A 141 -26.55 -41.71 -48.20
CA PRO A 141 -27.89 -42.18 -47.91
C PRO A 141 -28.00 -42.61 -46.43
N ALA A 142 -29.09 -42.22 -45.82
CA ALA A 142 -29.44 -42.59 -44.46
C ALA A 142 -29.48 -44.12 -44.31
N GLN A 143 -28.65 -44.63 -43.44
CA GLN A 143 -28.77 -46.03 -42.98
C GLN A 143 -29.82 -46.09 -41.86
N ASP A 144 -30.68 -47.06 -41.97
CA ASP A 144 -31.72 -47.45 -41.04
C ASP A 144 -31.18 -47.70 -39.63
N PRO A 145 -31.89 -47.27 -38.57
CA PRO A 145 -31.44 -47.43 -37.19
C PRO A 145 -31.72 -48.81 -36.60
N ASP A 146 -31.98 -49.83 -37.40
CA ASP A 146 -32.51 -51.12 -36.89
C ASP A 146 -31.50 -52.30 -37.03
N ASP A 147 -30.23 -52.01 -37.15
CA ASP A 147 -29.21 -53.09 -37.23
C ASP A 147 -28.11 -52.84 -36.19
N LEU A 148 -28.48 -53.07 -34.93
CA LEU A 148 -27.52 -53.21 -33.82
C LEU A 148 -27.33 -54.71 -33.57
N PRO A 149 -26.18 -55.31 -33.89
CA PRO A 149 -25.80 -56.62 -33.42
C PRO A 149 -25.44 -56.55 -31.93
N PHE A 150 -26.09 -57.28 -31.15
CA PHE A 150 -25.75 -57.52 -29.76
C PHE A 150 -24.43 -58.33 -29.62
#